data_1d2489ef9574e5cfebd732ef73588701
#
_entry.id   1d2489ef9574e5cfebd732ef73588701
#
_cell.length_a   1.000
_cell.length_b   1.000
_cell.length_c   1.000
_cell.angle_alpha   90.00
_cell.angle_beta   90.00
_cell.angle_gamma   90.00
#
_symmetry.space_group_name_H-M   'P 1'
#
loop_
_entity.id
_entity.type
_entity.pdbx_description
1 polymer ?
#
loop_
_entity_poly.entity_id
_entity_poly.type
_entity_poly.pdbx_seq_one_letter_code
_entity_poly.pdbx_strand_id
1 'polypeptide(L)'
;MTELPLVLVTEGADPTPLAWLQERARVVEAAPGSPEYDAALPDAVAMVVRTYTKVNAALLARCPNLKVVGRGGVGLENIDVPACRARGVEVVYTPDANTLAVGDFVIGYALQLLRPWAFFRDRVYDPAEFKHVRNALRGVQLNELTIGILGMGRVGRRVGQIAANGFGARVIYNDLLDVRPNLTFPATAVDKPTLFREADVVTLHVDMRPGNEHLVGAPLLSLMKPTAILINASRGEVLDDVALAAAIRGGRLAGAAIDVFDPEPPGPDYPLLGFDNVLLTPHMAARTHTAMENMSWVVRDVVDVLSGRSPQYPAP
;
A
#
# COMPACT_ATOMS: atom_id res chain seq x y z
N MET A 1 9.38 10.36 41.58
CA MET A 1 9.42 9.63 40.29
C MET A 1 8.46 10.34 39.39
N THR A 2 8.93 10.90 38.27
CA THR A 2 8.02 11.48 37.26
C THR A 2 7.16 10.36 36.69
N GLU A 3 5.86 10.59 36.65
CA GLU A 3 4.91 9.64 36.08
C GLU A 3 5.22 9.43 34.60
N LEU A 4 5.20 8.19 34.12
CA LEU A 4 5.47 7.86 32.74
C LEU A 4 4.39 8.49 31.82
N PRO A 5 4.77 9.05 30.63
CA PRO A 5 3.81 9.64 29.71
C PRO A 5 2.81 8.60 29.19
N LEU A 6 1.53 8.98 29.08
CA LEU A 6 0.49 8.10 28.54
C LEU A 6 0.56 8.09 27.02
N VAL A 7 0.76 6.90 26.43
CA VAL A 7 0.71 6.66 24.99
C VAL A 7 -0.47 5.74 24.67
N LEU A 8 -1.37 6.21 23.81
CA LEU A 8 -2.53 5.45 23.33
C LEU A 8 -2.17 4.77 22.00
N VAL A 9 -2.28 3.44 21.93
CA VAL A 9 -2.07 2.62 20.73
C VAL A 9 -3.43 2.12 20.26
N THR A 10 -3.87 2.55 19.06
CA THR A 10 -5.28 2.36 18.66
C THR A 10 -5.54 1.13 17.81
N GLU A 11 -4.54 0.61 17.11
CA GLU A 11 -4.69 -0.50 16.16
C GLU A 11 -3.62 -1.59 16.38
N GLY A 12 -3.08 -1.65 17.60
CA GLY A 12 -2.02 -2.58 17.98
C GLY A 12 -0.64 -2.19 17.42
N ALA A 13 0.38 -2.83 17.96
CA ALA A 13 1.76 -2.74 17.51
C ALA A 13 2.40 -4.14 17.59
N ASP A 14 3.51 -4.33 16.87
CA ASP A 14 4.29 -5.56 16.98
C ASP A 14 4.85 -5.72 18.40
N PRO A 15 4.92 -6.95 18.94
CA PRO A 15 5.29 -7.18 20.34
C PRO A 15 6.64 -6.58 20.73
N THR A 16 7.65 -6.62 19.87
CA THR A 16 9.00 -6.12 20.19
C THR A 16 9.02 -4.58 20.33
N PRO A 17 8.54 -3.78 19.37
CA PRO A 17 8.40 -2.33 19.55
C PRO A 17 7.45 -1.94 20.70
N LEU A 18 6.38 -2.71 20.92
CA LEU A 18 5.43 -2.46 22.00
C LEU A 18 6.10 -2.63 23.38
N ALA A 19 6.80 -3.74 23.60
CA ALA A 19 7.55 -3.96 24.84
C ALA A 19 8.59 -2.86 25.10
N TRP A 20 9.31 -2.45 24.03
CA TRP A 20 10.26 -1.35 24.12
C TRP A 20 9.59 -0.02 24.52
N LEU A 21 8.37 0.26 24.03
CA LEU A 21 7.59 1.44 24.40
C LEU A 21 7.11 1.35 25.86
N GLN A 22 6.64 0.19 26.32
CA GLN A 22 6.15 -0.04 27.68
C GLN A 22 7.20 0.20 28.78
N GLU A 23 8.49 0.06 28.46
CA GLU A 23 9.57 0.43 29.37
C GLU A 23 9.72 1.97 29.54
N ARG A 24 9.12 2.79 28.63
CA ARG A 24 9.34 4.24 28.53
C ARG A 24 8.07 5.06 28.68
N ALA A 25 6.91 4.40 28.61
CA ALA A 25 5.61 5.04 28.66
C ALA A 25 4.56 4.13 29.32
N ARG A 26 3.53 4.73 29.89
CA ARG A 26 2.31 4.02 30.25
C ARG A 26 1.50 3.81 28.97
N VAL A 27 1.44 2.60 28.49
CA VAL A 27 0.76 2.27 27.22
C VAL A 27 -0.67 1.80 27.50
N VAL A 28 -1.62 2.36 26.77
CA VAL A 28 -3.01 1.88 26.68
C VAL A 28 -3.24 1.42 25.24
N GLU A 29 -3.51 0.12 25.07
CA GLU A 29 -3.95 -0.44 23.78
C GLU A 29 -5.47 -0.49 23.77
N ALA A 30 -6.11 0.33 22.94
CA ALA A 30 -7.56 0.44 22.88
C ALA A 30 -8.06 0.86 21.51
N ALA A 31 -9.00 0.10 20.95
CA ALA A 31 -9.60 0.41 19.66
C ALA A 31 -10.50 1.67 19.76
N PRO A 32 -10.57 2.50 18.70
CA PRO A 32 -11.48 3.65 18.66
C PRO A 32 -12.91 3.26 19.00
N GLY A 33 -13.52 4.04 19.90
CA GLY A 33 -14.90 3.82 20.37
C GLY A 33 -15.04 2.83 21.54
N SER A 34 -13.96 2.21 22.02
CA SER A 34 -14.01 1.44 23.26
C SER A 34 -14.02 2.37 24.50
N PRO A 35 -14.55 1.90 25.64
CA PRO A 35 -14.52 2.68 26.89
C PRO A 35 -13.10 3.07 27.32
N GLU A 36 -12.14 2.17 27.17
CA GLU A 36 -10.73 2.39 27.52
C GLU A 36 -10.09 3.45 26.61
N TYR A 37 -10.43 3.44 25.32
CA TYR A 37 -10.01 4.47 24.37
C TYR A 37 -10.54 5.84 24.79
N ASP A 38 -11.84 5.95 25.02
CA ASP A 38 -12.48 7.21 25.40
C ASP A 38 -11.95 7.76 26.74
N ALA A 39 -11.67 6.89 27.71
CA ALA A 39 -11.09 7.26 29.00
C ALA A 39 -9.64 7.73 28.89
N ALA A 40 -8.87 7.21 27.93
CA ALA A 40 -7.45 7.57 27.77
C ALA A 40 -7.23 8.89 27.02
N LEU A 41 -8.16 9.32 26.16
CA LEU A 41 -7.99 10.49 25.28
C LEU A 41 -7.60 11.78 26.00
N PRO A 42 -8.23 12.17 27.15
CA PRO A 42 -7.90 13.44 27.81
C PRO A 42 -6.46 13.52 28.35
N ASP A 43 -5.91 12.37 28.75
CA ASP A 43 -4.59 12.29 29.38
C ASP A 43 -3.47 11.87 28.41
N ALA A 44 -3.84 11.40 27.20
CA ALA A 44 -2.87 10.94 26.22
C ALA A 44 -1.97 12.08 25.75
N VAL A 45 -0.67 11.90 25.90
CA VAL A 45 0.35 12.82 25.37
C VAL A 45 0.90 12.36 24.02
N ALA A 46 0.66 11.11 23.64
CA ALA A 46 0.99 10.58 22.32
C ALA A 46 -0.06 9.55 21.89
N MET A 47 -0.21 9.43 20.56
CA MET A 47 -1.08 8.43 19.96
C MET A 47 -0.31 7.69 18.84
N VAL A 48 -0.38 6.36 18.83
CA VAL A 48 0.14 5.51 17.76
C VAL A 48 -1.03 4.95 16.98
N VAL A 49 -1.09 5.26 15.71
CA VAL A 49 -2.20 4.88 14.81
C VAL A 49 -1.68 4.12 13.59
N ARG A 50 -2.58 3.38 12.92
CA ARG A 50 -2.28 2.74 11.65
C ARG A 50 -3.22 3.25 10.55
N THR A 51 -4.12 2.42 10.04
CA THR A 51 -4.90 2.70 8.83
C THR A 51 -6.27 3.31 9.12
N TYR A 52 -6.94 2.84 10.19
CA TYR A 52 -8.37 3.10 10.39
C TYR A 52 -8.66 4.25 11.35
N THR A 53 -7.75 4.59 12.26
CA THR A 53 -7.93 5.70 13.20
C THR A 53 -7.80 7.04 12.49
N LYS A 54 -8.91 7.78 12.36
CA LYS A 54 -8.92 9.12 11.75
C LYS A 54 -8.54 10.19 12.77
N VAL A 55 -7.36 10.79 12.60
CA VAL A 55 -6.88 11.90 13.43
C VAL A 55 -7.29 13.22 12.77
N ASN A 56 -8.43 13.74 13.16
CA ASN A 56 -9.01 14.99 12.66
C ASN A 56 -9.24 16.00 13.80
N ALA A 57 -9.74 17.20 13.46
CA ALA A 57 -9.99 18.24 14.43
C ALA A 57 -10.91 17.81 15.59
N ALA A 58 -11.89 16.95 15.34
CA ALA A 58 -12.81 16.43 16.35
C ALA A 58 -12.09 15.53 17.37
N LEU A 59 -11.24 14.61 16.89
CA LEU A 59 -10.42 13.77 17.79
C LEU A 59 -9.39 14.62 18.54
N LEU A 60 -8.71 15.52 17.86
CA LEU A 60 -7.73 16.42 18.48
C LEU A 60 -8.34 17.29 19.59
N ALA A 61 -9.60 17.70 19.48
CA ALA A 61 -10.30 18.43 20.52
C ALA A 61 -10.49 17.63 21.81
N ARG A 62 -10.53 16.29 21.72
CA ARG A 62 -10.66 15.36 22.85
C ARG A 62 -9.31 15.03 23.49
N CYS A 63 -8.20 15.41 22.87
CA CYS A 63 -6.84 15.12 23.32
C CYS A 63 -6.07 16.43 23.61
N PRO A 64 -6.41 17.15 24.70
CA PRO A 64 -5.82 18.48 24.96
C PRO A 64 -4.32 18.43 25.27
N ASN A 65 -3.81 17.30 25.74
CA ASN A 65 -2.42 17.11 26.14
C ASN A 65 -1.55 16.45 25.04
N LEU A 66 -2.12 16.15 23.85
CA LEU A 66 -1.42 15.46 22.78
C LEU A 66 -0.26 16.28 22.24
N LYS A 67 0.90 15.68 22.12
CA LYS A 67 2.15 16.27 21.62
C LYS A 67 2.63 15.63 20.32
N VAL A 68 2.30 14.36 20.10
CA VAL A 68 2.74 13.63 18.92
C VAL A 68 1.74 12.56 18.50
N VAL A 69 1.60 12.39 17.18
CA VAL A 69 0.91 11.27 16.54
C VAL A 69 1.93 10.48 15.74
N GLY A 70 2.10 9.21 16.08
CA GLY A 70 2.95 8.27 15.35
C GLY A 70 2.12 7.41 14.40
N ARG A 71 2.38 7.52 13.08
CA ARG A 71 1.75 6.71 12.05
C ARG A 71 2.62 5.48 11.73
N GLY A 72 2.22 4.30 12.21
CA GLY A 72 2.85 3.04 11.82
C GLY A 72 2.54 2.67 10.37
N GLY A 73 3.25 3.27 9.42
CA GLY A 73 3.06 3.10 7.99
C GLY A 73 3.44 4.33 7.18
N VAL A 74 3.18 4.30 5.87
CA VAL A 74 3.65 5.30 4.90
C VAL A 74 2.62 6.38 4.62
N GLY A 75 1.36 6.00 4.40
CA GLY A 75 0.29 6.95 4.06
C GLY A 75 -0.17 7.75 5.28
N LEU A 76 -0.51 9.01 5.05
CA LEU A 76 -0.96 9.95 6.08
C LEU A 76 -2.41 10.42 5.87
N GLU A 77 -3.14 9.79 4.97
CA GLU A 77 -4.48 10.21 4.53
C GLU A 77 -5.51 10.21 5.67
N ASN A 78 -5.28 9.39 6.69
CA ASN A 78 -6.13 9.34 7.89
C ASN A 78 -5.74 10.36 8.97
N ILE A 79 -4.73 11.22 8.73
CA ILE A 79 -4.24 12.22 9.69
C ILE A 79 -4.32 13.62 9.07
N ASP A 80 -5.07 14.50 9.68
CA ASP A 80 -5.08 15.93 9.35
C ASP A 80 -3.79 16.58 9.89
N VAL A 81 -2.71 16.46 9.12
CA VAL A 81 -1.38 16.98 9.48
C VAL A 81 -1.42 18.50 9.72
N PRO A 82 -2.09 19.32 8.87
CA PRO A 82 -2.27 20.75 9.14
C PRO A 82 -2.95 21.04 10.48
N ALA A 83 -4.03 20.33 10.81
CA ALA A 83 -4.74 20.52 12.09
C ALA A 83 -3.87 20.09 13.29
N CYS A 84 -3.09 19.03 13.17
CA CYS A 84 -2.12 18.62 14.19
C CYS A 84 -1.10 19.75 14.44
N ARG A 85 -0.47 20.25 13.38
CA ARG A 85 0.53 21.33 13.47
C ARG A 85 -0.01 22.62 14.04
N ALA A 86 -1.24 23.01 13.67
CA ALA A 86 -1.90 24.19 14.22
C ALA A 86 -2.08 24.13 15.76
N ARG A 87 -2.04 22.94 16.34
CA ARG A 87 -2.12 22.68 17.78
C ARG A 87 -0.77 22.36 18.44
N GLY A 88 0.33 22.43 17.70
CA GLY A 88 1.67 22.07 18.18
C GLY A 88 1.85 20.56 18.36
N VAL A 89 1.03 19.74 17.70
CA VAL A 89 1.15 18.27 17.70
C VAL A 89 2.03 17.85 16.52
N GLU A 90 3.15 17.20 16.84
CA GLU A 90 4.04 16.63 15.82
C GLU A 90 3.43 15.38 15.20
N VAL A 91 3.69 15.15 13.92
CA VAL A 91 3.27 13.91 13.23
C VAL A 91 4.52 13.20 12.71
N VAL A 92 4.69 11.95 13.11
CA VAL A 92 5.82 11.10 12.68
C VAL A 92 5.30 9.83 12.01
N TYR A 93 6.09 9.27 11.08
CA TYR A 93 5.65 8.12 10.29
C TYR A 93 6.83 7.21 9.91
N THR A 94 6.58 6.10 9.21
CA THR A 94 7.63 5.14 8.83
C THR A 94 7.69 4.99 7.30
N PRO A 95 8.39 5.90 6.58
CA PRO A 95 8.33 6.01 5.12
C PRO A 95 8.87 4.82 4.34
N ASP A 96 9.78 4.04 4.92
CA ASP A 96 10.49 2.94 4.23
C ASP A 96 10.10 1.55 4.74
N ALA A 97 9.27 1.47 5.79
CA ALA A 97 9.06 0.27 6.58
C ALA A 97 8.48 -0.93 5.81
N ASN A 98 7.70 -0.69 4.77
CA ASN A 98 6.98 -1.72 4.01
C ASN A 98 7.41 -1.82 2.54
N THR A 99 8.37 -1.04 2.09
CA THR A 99 8.77 -0.95 0.68
C THR A 99 9.11 -2.30 0.07
N LEU A 100 9.90 -3.13 0.80
CA LEU A 100 10.29 -4.45 0.31
C LEU A 100 9.09 -5.40 0.21
N ALA A 101 8.26 -5.45 1.25
CA ALA A 101 7.09 -6.31 1.31
C ALA A 101 6.11 -6.02 0.16
N VAL A 102 5.77 -4.75 -0.06
CA VAL A 102 4.86 -4.36 -1.14
C VAL A 102 5.46 -4.65 -2.52
N GLY A 103 6.76 -4.38 -2.71
CA GLY A 103 7.45 -4.70 -3.97
C GLY A 103 7.43 -6.19 -4.30
N ASP A 104 7.71 -7.04 -3.32
CA ASP A 104 7.69 -8.50 -3.48
C ASP A 104 6.26 -9.01 -3.75
N PHE A 105 5.26 -8.43 -3.07
CA PHE A 105 3.85 -8.77 -3.26
C PHE A 105 3.34 -8.43 -4.67
N VAL A 106 3.69 -7.27 -5.21
CA VAL A 106 3.35 -6.85 -6.57
C VAL A 106 3.92 -7.81 -7.62
N ILE A 107 5.17 -8.24 -7.46
CA ILE A 107 5.77 -9.25 -8.34
C ILE A 107 5.04 -10.61 -8.21
N GLY A 108 4.67 -10.99 -7.00
CA GLY A 108 3.83 -12.17 -6.75
C GLY A 108 2.51 -12.13 -7.51
N TYR A 109 1.83 -11.00 -7.52
CA TYR A 109 0.61 -10.78 -8.30
C TYR A 109 0.85 -10.92 -9.81
N ALA A 110 1.89 -10.28 -10.34
CA ALA A 110 2.23 -10.39 -11.75
C ALA A 110 2.46 -11.85 -12.14
N LEU A 111 3.25 -12.60 -11.38
CA LEU A 111 3.54 -14.01 -11.63
C LEU A 111 2.28 -14.88 -11.57
N GLN A 112 1.37 -14.60 -10.63
CA GLN A 112 0.14 -15.38 -10.47
C GLN A 112 -0.85 -15.12 -11.63
N LEU A 113 -0.98 -13.86 -12.09
CA LEU A 113 -1.83 -13.53 -13.25
C LEU A 113 -1.27 -14.07 -14.56
N LEU A 114 0.06 -14.04 -14.73
CA LEU A 114 0.73 -14.56 -15.93
C LEU A 114 0.76 -16.08 -16.00
N ARG A 115 0.63 -16.76 -14.85
CA ARG A 115 0.58 -18.23 -14.72
C ARG A 115 -0.39 -18.60 -13.61
N PRO A 116 -1.70 -18.72 -13.86
CA PRO A 116 -2.73 -18.91 -12.83
C PRO A 116 -2.75 -20.34 -12.26
N TRP A 117 -1.64 -20.81 -11.70
CA TRP A 117 -1.46 -22.17 -11.19
C TRP A 117 -2.41 -22.56 -10.05
N ALA A 118 -2.90 -21.58 -9.28
CA ALA A 118 -3.83 -21.85 -8.19
C ALA A 118 -5.16 -22.44 -8.65
N PHE A 119 -5.56 -22.18 -9.90
CA PHE A 119 -6.81 -22.69 -10.46
C PHE A 119 -6.75 -24.19 -10.86
N PHE A 120 -5.58 -24.81 -10.78
CA PHE A 120 -5.39 -26.21 -11.19
C PHE A 120 -5.27 -27.17 -10.02
N ARG A 121 -5.18 -26.69 -8.78
CA ARG A 121 -4.94 -27.52 -7.61
C ARG A 121 -5.89 -28.74 -7.53
N ASP A 122 -7.17 -28.51 -7.78
CA ASP A 122 -8.21 -29.52 -7.64
C ASP A 122 -8.33 -30.46 -8.86
N ARG A 123 -7.61 -30.18 -9.95
CA ARG A 123 -7.63 -30.96 -11.20
C ARG A 123 -6.39 -31.81 -11.42
N VAL A 124 -5.34 -31.55 -10.65
CA VAL A 124 -4.05 -32.23 -10.84
C VAL A 124 -4.11 -33.75 -10.51
N TYR A 125 -5.08 -34.15 -9.71
CA TYR A 125 -5.26 -35.53 -9.27
C TYR A 125 -6.16 -36.40 -10.20
N ASP A 126 -6.82 -35.78 -11.17
CA ASP A 126 -7.62 -36.49 -12.16
C ASP A 126 -6.74 -36.89 -13.36
N PRO A 127 -6.48 -38.20 -13.60
CA PRO A 127 -5.67 -38.64 -14.74
C PRO A 127 -6.24 -38.24 -16.10
N ALA A 128 -7.56 -38.10 -16.21
CA ALA A 128 -8.22 -37.65 -17.44
C ALA A 128 -8.01 -36.17 -17.69
N GLU A 129 -8.13 -35.37 -16.64
CA GLU A 129 -7.95 -33.89 -16.69
C GLU A 129 -6.47 -33.48 -16.76
N PHE A 130 -5.53 -34.23 -16.19
CA PHE A 130 -4.13 -33.84 -16.07
C PHE A 130 -3.48 -33.42 -17.40
N LYS A 131 -3.67 -34.24 -18.45
CA LYS A 131 -3.11 -33.93 -19.77
C LYS A 131 -3.80 -32.71 -20.41
N HIS A 132 -5.10 -32.58 -20.23
CA HIS A 132 -5.88 -31.46 -20.74
C HIS A 132 -5.43 -30.16 -20.07
N VAL A 133 -5.41 -30.10 -18.74
CA VAL A 133 -4.99 -28.95 -17.94
C VAL A 133 -3.55 -28.56 -18.27
N ARG A 134 -2.63 -29.52 -18.34
CA ARG A 134 -1.22 -29.24 -18.70
C ARG A 134 -1.06 -28.56 -20.07
N ASN A 135 -1.92 -28.88 -21.01
CA ASN A 135 -1.82 -28.38 -22.38
C ASN A 135 -2.69 -27.13 -22.64
N ALA A 136 -3.68 -26.86 -21.78
CA ALA A 136 -4.64 -25.78 -21.97
C ALA A 136 -4.03 -24.40 -21.74
N LEU A 137 -3.05 -24.25 -20.83
CA LEU A 137 -2.46 -22.98 -20.51
C LEU A 137 -0.97 -22.88 -20.83
N ARG A 138 -0.65 -21.84 -21.56
CA ARG A 138 0.73 -21.40 -21.77
C ARG A 138 0.88 -20.05 -21.08
N GLY A 139 1.67 -19.97 -20.02
CA GLY A 139 2.03 -18.70 -19.37
C GLY A 139 3.08 -17.95 -20.16
N VAL A 140 3.29 -16.70 -19.78
CA VAL A 140 4.31 -15.80 -20.35
C VAL A 140 5.43 -15.58 -19.34
N GLN A 141 6.66 -15.39 -19.80
CA GLN A 141 7.81 -15.09 -18.96
C GLN A 141 7.98 -13.57 -18.80
N LEU A 142 8.38 -13.12 -17.60
CA LEU A 142 8.53 -11.70 -17.32
C LEU A 142 9.59 -11.01 -18.19
N ASN A 143 10.65 -11.70 -18.58
CA ASN A 143 11.68 -11.15 -19.47
C ASN A 143 11.19 -10.88 -20.91
N GLU A 144 10.05 -11.43 -21.30
CA GLU A 144 9.41 -11.18 -22.59
C GLU A 144 8.51 -9.94 -22.56
N LEU A 145 8.29 -9.35 -21.37
CA LEU A 145 7.30 -8.34 -21.12
C LEU A 145 7.91 -6.97 -20.81
N THR A 146 7.11 -5.95 -21.07
CA THR A 146 7.35 -4.58 -20.64
C THR A 146 6.55 -4.28 -19.38
N ILE A 147 7.24 -3.94 -18.28
CA ILE A 147 6.65 -3.54 -17.02
C ILE A 147 6.53 -2.01 -17.00
N GLY A 148 5.30 -1.50 -16.94
CA GLY A 148 4.99 -0.08 -16.83
C GLY A 148 4.71 0.32 -15.39
N ILE A 149 5.51 1.23 -14.85
CA ILE A 149 5.41 1.68 -13.45
C ILE A 149 4.90 3.11 -13.41
N LEU A 150 3.67 3.30 -12.91
CA LEU A 150 3.12 4.62 -12.65
C LEU A 150 3.46 5.04 -11.22
N GLY A 151 4.40 5.97 -11.07
CA GLY A 151 5.00 6.37 -9.80
C GLY A 151 6.30 5.59 -9.49
N MET A 152 7.46 6.19 -9.77
CA MET A 152 8.79 5.61 -9.53
C MET A 152 9.36 6.05 -8.16
N GLY A 153 8.48 6.07 -7.14
CA GLY A 153 8.82 6.30 -5.75
C GLY A 153 9.58 5.11 -5.11
N ARG A 154 9.52 4.95 -3.80
CA ARG A 154 10.21 3.86 -3.09
C ARG A 154 9.78 2.47 -3.57
N VAL A 155 8.47 2.22 -3.55
CA VAL A 155 7.90 0.92 -3.99
C VAL A 155 8.09 0.71 -5.49
N GLY A 156 7.79 1.71 -6.33
CA GLY A 156 7.98 1.60 -7.79
C GLY A 156 9.43 1.27 -8.17
N ARG A 157 10.42 1.88 -7.50
CA ARG A 157 11.85 1.53 -7.68
C ARG A 157 12.16 0.10 -7.26
N ARG A 158 11.58 -0.39 -6.15
CA ARG A 158 11.77 -1.78 -5.71
C ARG A 158 11.20 -2.76 -6.74
N VAL A 159 9.99 -2.53 -7.23
CA VAL A 159 9.37 -3.34 -8.29
C VAL A 159 10.21 -3.31 -9.57
N GLY A 160 10.62 -2.11 -10.02
CA GLY A 160 11.46 -1.95 -11.21
C GLY A 160 12.80 -2.67 -11.07
N GLN A 161 13.44 -2.58 -9.89
CA GLN A 161 14.69 -3.29 -9.61
C GLN A 161 14.54 -4.81 -9.69
N ILE A 162 13.48 -5.37 -9.10
CA ILE A 162 13.21 -6.80 -9.17
C ILE A 162 12.92 -7.22 -10.61
N ALA A 163 12.07 -6.47 -11.31
CA ALA A 163 11.70 -6.77 -12.69
C ALA A 163 12.91 -6.74 -13.65
N ALA A 164 13.72 -5.68 -13.58
CA ALA A 164 14.87 -5.52 -14.46
C ALA A 164 16.03 -6.46 -14.07
N ASN A 165 16.46 -6.45 -12.81
CA ASN A 165 17.67 -7.17 -12.40
C ASN A 165 17.40 -8.65 -12.09
N GLY A 166 16.21 -8.99 -11.58
CA GLY A 166 15.85 -10.36 -11.22
C GLY A 166 15.29 -11.17 -12.38
N PHE A 167 14.50 -10.53 -13.24
CA PHE A 167 13.81 -11.21 -14.34
C PHE A 167 14.29 -10.79 -15.73
N GLY A 168 15.09 -9.73 -15.86
CA GLY A 168 15.52 -9.21 -17.16
C GLY A 168 14.41 -8.55 -17.97
N ALA A 169 13.32 -8.11 -17.31
CA ALA A 169 12.21 -7.46 -17.98
C ALA A 169 12.56 -6.03 -18.41
N ARG A 170 11.96 -5.57 -19.51
CA ARG A 170 12.01 -4.15 -19.90
C ARG A 170 11.17 -3.33 -18.95
N VAL A 171 11.73 -2.26 -18.35
CA VAL A 171 11.01 -1.36 -17.45
C VAL A 171 10.83 0.00 -18.10
N ILE A 172 9.59 0.48 -18.15
CA ILE A 172 9.23 1.86 -18.48
C ILE A 172 8.48 2.48 -17.30
N TYR A 173 8.58 3.79 -17.13
CA TYR A 173 7.92 4.44 -16.00
C TYR A 173 7.45 5.86 -16.31
N ASN A 174 6.47 6.32 -15.53
CA ASN A 174 6.07 7.72 -15.47
C ASN A 174 6.13 8.20 -14.02
N ASP A 175 6.75 9.33 -13.80
CA ASP A 175 6.78 10.02 -12.51
C ASP A 175 6.72 11.53 -12.75
N LEU A 176 6.28 12.29 -11.75
CA LEU A 176 6.28 13.75 -11.79
C LEU A 176 7.69 14.34 -11.59
N LEU A 177 8.56 13.59 -10.91
CA LEU A 177 9.92 14.00 -10.62
C LEU A 177 10.91 13.31 -11.57
N ASP A 178 12.03 13.96 -11.84
CA ASP A 178 13.15 13.30 -12.49
C ASP A 178 13.89 12.40 -11.49
N VAL A 179 13.56 11.12 -11.52
CA VAL A 179 14.13 10.11 -10.61
C VAL A 179 15.33 9.36 -11.23
N ARG A 180 15.71 9.65 -12.48
CA ARG A 180 16.82 8.98 -13.19
C ARG A 180 18.12 8.91 -12.38
N PRO A 181 18.55 9.98 -11.68
CA PRO A 181 19.78 9.93 -10.88
C PRO A 181 19.77 8.92 -9.74
N ASN A 182 18.57 8.48 -9.32
CA ASN A 182 18.38 7.57 -8.19
C ASN A 182 18.09 6.11 -8.61
N LEU A 183 18.13 5.81 -9.93
CA LEU A 183 17.87 4.48 -10.42
C LEU A 183 19.17 3.66 -10.47
N THR A 184 19.13 2.45 -9.93
CA THR A 184 20.24 1.47 -9.93
C THR A 184 20.03 0.32 -10.91
N PHE A 185 19.05 0.48 -11.81
CA PHE A 185 18.65 -0.50 -12.82
C PHE A 185 18.19 0.22 -14.09
N PRO A 186 18.23 -0.45 -15.27
CA PRO A 186 17.79 0.14 -16.51
C PRO A 186 16.27 0.35 -16.52
N ALA A 187 15.83 1.59 -16.73
CA ALA A 187 14.44 1.95 -16.93
C ALA A 187 14.32 3.20 -17.82
N THR A 188 13.25 3.28 -18.61
CA THR A 188 12.99 4.39 -19.54
C THR A 188 11.82 5.23 -19.07
N ALA A 189 12.03 6.54 -18.89
CA ALA A 189 10.96 7.49 -18.59
C ALA A 189 10.11 7.73 -19.85
N VAL A 190 8.79 7.66 -19.70
CA VAL A 190 7.81 7.89 -20.74
C VAL A 190 6.62 8.71 -20.23
N ASP A 191 5.79 9.26 -21.11
CA ASP A 191 4.52 9.86 -20.71
C ASP A 191 3.47 8.78 -20.32
N LYS A 192 2.42 9.19 -19.61
CA LYS A 192 1.37 8.27 -19.16
C LYS A 192 0.71 7.52 -20.33
N PRO A 193 0.25 8.17 -21.42
CA PRO A 193 -0.33 7.46 -22.55
C PRO A 193 0.59 6.41 -23.17
N THR A 194 1.88 6.70 -23.28
CA THR A 194 2.88 5.74 -23.80
C THR A 194 3.08 4.58 -22.83
N LEU A 195 3.13 4.85 -21.51
CA LEU A 195 3.23 3.80 -20.51
C LEU A 195 2.08 2.79 -20.64
N PHE A 196 0.84 3.27 -20.69
CA PHE A 196 -0.33 2.40 -20.80
C PHE A 196 -0.42 1.66 -22.14
N ARG A 197 0.07 2.26 -23.22
CA ARG A 197 0.06 1.64 -24.56
C ARG A 197 1.12 0.55 -24.72
N GLU A 198 2.32 0.76 -24.15
CA GLU A 198 3.45 -0.13 -24.36
C GLU A 198 3.59 -1.24 -23.32
N ALA A 199 3.09 -1.03 -22.10
CA ALA A 199 3.24 -2.00 -21.03
C ALA A 199 2.37 -3.25 -21.24
N ASP A 200 2.91 -4.39 -20.84
CA ASP A 200 2.20 -5.66 -20.70
C ASP A 200 1.72 -5.88 -19.24
N VAL A 201 2.43 -5.29 -18.30
CA VAL A 201 2.04 -5.21 -16.89
C VAL A 201 2.09 -3.75 -16.48
N VAL A 202 0.96 -3.16 -16.09
CA VAL A 202 0.92 -1.83 -15.49
C VAL A 202 0.76 -1.97 -13.99
N THR A 203 1.62 -1.30 -13.22
CA THR A 203 1.53 -1.29 -11.75
C THR A 203 1.54 0.14 -11.22
N LEU A 204 0.61 0.39 -10.26
CA LEU A 204 0.34 1.72 -9.72
C LEU A 204 1.04 1.90 -8.38
N HIS A 205 1.84 2.98 -8.25
CA HIS A 205 2.62 3.32 -7.05
C HIS A 205 2.60 4.83 -6.77
N VAL A 206 1.51 5.47 -7.10
CA VAL A 206 1.27 6.90 -6.79
C VAL A 206 0.54 7.04 -5.46
N ASP A 207 0.76 8.18 -4.81
CA ASP A 207 0.03 8.59 -3.60
C ASP A 207 -1.34 9.18 -3.95
N MET A 208 -2.19 9.32 -2.93
CA MET A 208 -3.43 10.07 -3.05
C MET A 208 -3.17 11.55 -2.76
N ARG A 209 -3.21 12.36 -3.80
CA ARG A 209 -3.13 13.83 -3.77
C ARG A 209 -4.21 14.43 -4.65
N PRO A 210 -4.55 15.72 -4.50
CA PRO A 210 -5.48 16.38 -5.42
C PRO A 210 -5.10 16.17 -6.89
N GLY A 211 -6.04 15.63 -7.68
CA GLY A 211 -5.86 15.31 -9.10
C GLY A 211 -5.42 13.87 -9.38
N ASN A 212 -5.21 13.02 -8.37
CA ASN A 212 -4.97 11.59 -8.55
C ASN A 212 -6.23 10.73 -8.36
N GLU A 213 -7.35 11.31 -7.95
CA GLU A 213 -8.64 10.63 -7.90
C GLU A 213 -9.03 10.16 -9.31
N HIS A 214 -9.32 8.87 -9.44
CA HIS A 214 -9.60 8.20 -10.72
C HIS A 214 -8.59 8.55 -11.85
N LEU A 215 -7.33 8.81 -11.46
CA LEU A 215 -6.25 9.08 -12.42
C LEU A 215 -6.16 8.00 -13.49
N VAL A 216 -6.38 6.74 -13.09
CA VAL A 216 -6.43 5.59 -13.98
C VAL A 216 -7.89 5.23 -14.25
N GLY A 217 -8.50 5.93 -15.18
CA GLY A 217 -9.87 5.72 -15.64
C GLY A 217 -9.94 5.21 -17.08
N ALA A 218 -11.15 5.21 -17.65
CA ALA A 218 -11.42 4.72 -18.98
C ALA A 218 -10.48 5.25 -20.09
N PRO A 219 -10.04 6.52 -20.10
CA PRO A 219 -9.11 7.01 -21.11
C PRO A 219 -7.77 6.28 -21.14
N LEU A 220 -7.15 6.04 -19.97
CA LEU A 220 -5.87 5.33 -19.90
C LEU A 220 -6.06 3.82 -20.06
N LEU A 221 -7.09 3.24 -19.45
CA LEU A 221 -7.42 1.82 -19.59
C LEU A 221 -7.68 1.43 -21.05
N SER A 222 -8.27 2.31 -21.85
CA SER A 222 -8.53 2.05 -23.29
C SER A 222 -7.26 1.97 -24.15
N LEU A 223 -6.13 2.46 -23.64
CA LEU A 223 -4.83 2.41 -24.34
C LEU A 223 -4.11 1.08 -24.09
N MET A 224 -4.50 0.32 -23.07
CA MET A 224 -3.82 -0.91 -22.71
C MET A 224 -4.01 -2.00 -23.76
N LYS A 225 -3.01 -2.88 -23.86
CA LYS A 225 -3.09 -4.07 -24.72
C LYS A 225 -4.17 -5.03 -24.18
N PRO A 226 -4.90 -5.75 -25.04
CA PRO A 226 -5.87 -6.77 -24.60
C PRO A 226 -5.24 -7.90 -23.76
N THR A 227 -3.93 -8.13 -23.94
CA THR A 227 -3.16 -9.11 -23.17
C THR A 227 -2.54 -8.56 -21.89
N ALA A 228 -2.65 -7.25 -21.64
CA ALA A 228 -2.05 -6.61 -20.49
C ALA A 228 -2.83 -6.88 -19.21
N ILE A 229 -2.12 -6.79 -18.09
CA ILE A 229 -2.66 -6.85 -16.73
C ILE A 229 -2.39 -5.55 -15.97
N LEU A 230 -3.28 -5.23 -15.02
CA LEU A 230 -3.14 -4.05 -14.17
C LEU A 230 -3.04 -4.48 -12.70
N ILE A 231 -2.12 -3.85 -11.95
CA ILE A 231 -1.91 -4.12 -10.52
C ILE A 231 -2.04 -2.81 -9.75
N ASN A 232 -2.95 -2.78 -8.76
CA ASN A 232 -3.06 -1.67 -7.82
C ASN A 232 -2.83 -2.16 -6.38
N ALA A 233 -1.69 -1.81 -5.82
CA ALA A 233 -1.33 -1.97 -4.41
C ALA A 233 -0.90 -0.62 -3.80
N SER A 234 -1.47 0.48 -4.31
CA SER A 234 -1.18 1.85 -3.85
C SER A 234 -2.35 2.45 -3.05
N ARG A 235 -3.35 3.01 -3.73
CA ARG A 235 -4.59 3.55 -3.15
C ARG A 235 -5.78 3.23 -4.04
N GLY A 236 -6.93 2.93 -3.41
CA GLY A 236 -8.18 2.61 -4.10
C GLY A 236 -8.64 3.75 -4.99
N GLU A 237 -8.67 4.95 -4.45
CA GLU A 237 -9.17 6.17 -5.10
C GLU A 237 -8.42 6.55 -6.40
N VAL A 238 -7.22 6.03 -6.62
CA VAL A 238 -6.43 6.30 -7.84
C VAL A 238 -7.04 5.63 -9.08
N LEU A 239 -7.79 4.55 -8.89
CA LEU A 239 -8.33 3.70 -9.95
C LEU A 239 -9.85 3.84 -10.04
N ASP A 240 -10.38 3.99 -11.25
CA ASP A 240 -11.81 3.84 -11.53
C ASP A 240 -12.12 2.35 -11.69
N ASP A 241 -12.57 1.71 -10.61
CA ASP A 241 -12.89 0.27 -10.58
C ASP A 241 -14.05 -0.11 -11.51
N VAL A 242 -14.99 0.81 -11.75
CA VAL A 242 -16.12 0.59 -12.69
C VAL A 242 -15.59 0.56 -14.12
N ALA A 243 -14.71 1.49 -14.49
CA ALA A 243 -14.06 1.51 -15.79
C ALA A 243 -13.16 0.28 -16.00
N LEU A 244 -12.43 -0.16 -14.96
CA LEU A 244 -11.61 -1.36 -15.01
C LEU A 244 -12.48 -2.62 -15.23
N ALA A 245 -13.58 -2.76 -14.48
CA ALA A 245 -14.52 -3.88 -14.64
C ALA A 245 -15.12 -3.92 -16.05
N ALA A 246 -15.47 -2.76 -16.62
CA ALA A 246 -15.94 -2.66 -17.99
C ALA A 246 -14.87 -3.06 -19.03
N ALA A 247 -13.61 -2.68 -18.81
CA ALA A 247 -12.50 -3.05 -19.68
C ALA A 247 -12.24 -4.57 -19.67
N ILE A 248 -12.24 -5.20 -18.49
CA ILE A 248 -12.05 -6.66 -18.34
C ILE A 248 -13.22 -7.42 -18.97
N ARG A 249 -14.47 -7.03 -18.65
CA ARG A 249 -15.68 -7.66 -19.21
C ARG A 249 -15.74 -7.57 -20.72
N GLY A 250 -15.25 -6.46 -21.27
CA GLY A 250 -15.16 -6.24 -22.73
C GLY A 250 -13.97 -6.90 -23.40
N GLY A 251 -13.16 -7.69 -22.69
CA GLY A 251 -11.96 -8.36 -23.23
C GLY A 251 -10.84 -7.40 -23.67
N ARG A 252 -10.83 -6.17 -23.15
CA ARG A 252 -9.82 -5.16 -23.44
C ARG A 252 -8.62 -5.21 -22.51
N LEU A 253 -8.69 -6.05 -21.47
CA LEU A 253 -7.64 -6.26 -20.49
C LEU A 253 -7.68 -7.73 -20.05
N ALA A 254 -6.53 -8.36 -19.92
CA ALA A 254 -6.44 -9.77 -19.61
C ALA A 254 -6.78 -10.10 -18.14
N GLY A 255 -6.57 -9.14 -17.23
CA GLY A 255 -6.88 -9.31 -15.82
C GLY A 255 -6.33 -8.19 -14.96
N ALA A 256 -6.60 -8.28 -13.65
CA ALA A 256 -6.12 -7.31 -12.68
C ALA A 256 -5.82 -7.94 -11.33
N ALA A 257 -5.01 -7.25 -10.51
CA ALA A 257 -4.82 -7.53 -9.09
C ALA A 257 -4.99 -6.26 -8.27
N ILE A 258 -5.87 -6.31 -7.29
CA ILE A 258 -6.29 -5.17 -6.47
C ILE A 258 -6.11 -5.52 -5.00
N ASP A 259 -5.31 -4.74 -4.30
CA ASP A 259 -5.07 -4.89 -2.86
C ASP A 259 -5.72 -3.76 -2.04
N VAL A 260 -6.18 -2.70 -2.70
CA VAL A 260 -6.71 -1.47 -2.08
C VAL A 260 -8.02 -1.04 -2.76
N PHE A 261 -8.94 -0.46 -2.00
CA PHE A 261 -10.31 -0.20 -2.42
C PHE A 261 -10.76 1.22 -2.07
N ASP A 262 -11.83 1.68 -2.70
CA ASP A 262 -12.56 2.89 -2.31
C ASP A 262 -14.08 2.64 -2.42
N PRO A 263 -14.83 2.65 -1.28
CA PRO A 263 -14.32 2.70 0.10
C PRO A 263 -13.64 1.40 0.55
N GLU A 264 -12.90 1.49 1.64
CA GLU A 264 -12.29 0.33 2.29
C GLU A 264 -12.93 0.09 3.68
N PRO A 265 -13.55 -1.10 3.96
CA PRO A 265 -13.68 -2.27 3.07
C PRO A 265 -14.67 -2.04 1.92
N PRO A 266 -14.50 -2.76 0.77
CA PRO A 266 -15.43 -2.70 -0.33
C PRO A 266 -16.78 -3.32 0.05
N GLY A 267 -17.86 -2.79 -0.56
CA GLY A 267 -19.21 -3.33 -0.38
C GLY A 267 -19.48 -4.61 -1.17
N PRO A 268 -20.63 -5.26 -0.93
CA PRO A 268 -21.02 -6.48 -1.64
C PRO A 268 -21.23 -6.27 -3.14
N ASP A 269 -21.44 -5.04 -3.58
CA ASP A 269 -21.64 -4.66 -4.99
C ASP A 269 -20.35 -4.22 -5.68
N TYR A 270 -19.19 -4.51 -5.09
CA TYR A 270 -17.91 -4.11 -5.65
C TYR A 270 -17.74 -4.64 -7.09
N PRO A 271 -17.44 -3.76 -8.09
CA PRO A 271 -17.60 -4.08 -9.50
C PRO A 271 -16.68 -5.17 -10.04
N LEU A 272 -15.61 -5.50 -9.32
CA LEU A 272 -14.65 -6.54 -9.70
C LEU A 272 -14.89 -7.91 -9.03
N LEU A 273 -15.94 -8.05 -8.22
CA LEU A 273 -16.30 -9.35 -7.65
C LEU A 273 -16.77 -10.32 -8.75
N GLY A 274 -16.37 -11.59 -8.62
CA GLY A 274 -16.80 -12.67 -9.50
C GLY A 274 -16.07 -12.78 -10.84
N PHE A 275 -15.02 -12.01 -11.07
CA PHE A 275 -14.14 -12.20 -12.23
C PHE A 275 -13.07 -13.27 -11.93
N ASP A 276 -12.97 -14.30 -12.77
CA ASP A 276 -11.97 -15.38 -12.62
C ASP A 276 -10.53 -14.91 -12.88
N ASN A 277 -10.36 -13.80 -13.58
CA ASN A 277 -9.07 -13.21 -13.94
C ASN A 277 -8.74 -11.95 -13.12
N VAL A 278 -9.39 -11.78 -11.96
CA VAL A 278 -9.10 -10.70 -11.01
C VAL A 278 -8.72 -11.28 -9.66
N LEU A 279 -7.57 -10.83 -9.14
CA LEU A 279 -7.12 -11.15 -7.78
C LEU A 279 -7.48 -10.00 -6.87
N LEU A 280 -8.16 -10.31 -5.76
CA LEU A 280 -8.54 -9.33 -4.73
C LEU A 280 -7.94 -9.75 -3.40
N THR A 281 -7.28 -8.82 -2.70
CA THR A 281 -6.75 -9.04 -1.35
C THR A 281 -7.04 -7.85 -0.43
N PRO A 282 -7.24 -8.07 0.87
CA PRO A 282 -7.74 -7.05 1.79
C PRO A 282 -6.62 -6.17 2.35
N HIS A 283 -6.00 -5.32 1.51
CA HIS A 283 -4.95 -4.36 1.84
C HIS A 283 -3.81 -5.01 2.65
N MET A 284 -3.26 -6.09 2.09
CA MET A 284 -2.29 -6.93 2.80
C MET A 284 -0.87 -6.94 2.21
N ALA A 285 -0.60 -6.15 1.17
CA ALA A 285 0.70 -6.13 0.51
C ALA A 285 1.87 -5.83 1.49
N ALA A 286 1.63 -5.08 2.55
CA ALA A 286 2.60 -4.77 3.59
C ALA A 286 2.64 -5.79 4.74
N ARG A 287 1.79 -6.84 4.77
CA ARG A 287 1.61 -7.70 5.96
C ARG A 287 2.60 -8.87 6.03
N THR A 288 3.87 -8.54 6.11
CA THR A 288 4.93 -9.49 6.50
C THR A 288 5.37 -9.21 7.94
N HIS A 289 5.91 -10.20 8.64
CA HIS A 289 6.42 -10.02 10.01
C HIS A 289 7.39 -8.83 10.09
N THR A 290 8.37 -8.79 9.19
CA THR A 290 9.37 -7.72 9.17
C THR A 290 8.76 -6.34 8.90
N ALA A 291 7.86 -6.22 7.93
CA ALA A 291 7.26 -4.90 7.64
C ALA A 291 6.33 -4.44 8.76
N MET A 292 5.60 -5.36 9.41
CA MET A 292 4.74 -5.04 10.56
C MET A 292 5.57 -4.56 11.76
N GLU A 293 6.68 -5.23 12.05
CA GLU A 293 7.62 -4.81 13.07
C GLU A 293 8.23 -3.45 12.73
N ASN A 294 8.75 -3.28 11.50
CA ASN A 294 9.34 -2.01 11.05
C ASN A 294 8.36 -0.84 11.14
N MET A 295 7.10 -1.03 10.76
CA MET A 295 6.07 0.00 10.89
C MET A 295 5.79 0.33 12.36
N SER A 296 5.84 -0.66 13.25
CA SER A 296 5.61 -0.45 14.68
C SER A 296 6.77 0.30 15.36
N TRP A 297 7.97 0.32 14.77
CA TRP A 297 9.10 1.12 15.27
C TRP A 297 8.90 2.63 15.17
N VAL A 298 7.79 3.14 14.65
CA VAL A 298 7.38 4.55 14.79
C VAL A 298 7.39 5.02 16.25
N VAL A 299 7.26 4.11 17.20
CA VAL A 299 7.33 4.39 18.64
C VAL A 299 8.67 5.03 19.08
N ARG A 300 9.75 4.86 18.30
CA ARG A 300 11.03 5.52 18.57
C ARG A 300 10.92 7.03 18.37
N ASP A 301 10.39 7.44 17.24
CA ASP A 301 10.17 8.85 16.94
C ASP A 301 9.14 9.49 17.90
N VAL A 302 8.12 8.73 18.31
CA VAL A 302 7.17 9.16 19.34
C VAL A 302 7.90 9.47 20.66
N VAL A 303 8.77 8.57 21.13
CA VAL A 303 9.55 8.78 22.36
C VAL A 303 10.57 9.91 22.19
N ASP A 304 11.16 10.08 21.02
CA ASP A 304 12.07 11.19 20.74
C ASP A 304 11.36 12.54 20.90
N VAL A 305 10.18 12.70 20.28
CA VAL A 305 9.38 13.93 20.45
C VAL A 305 8.98 14.17 21.91
N LEU A 306 8.50 13.14 22.62
CA LEU A 306 8.14 13.26 24.04
C LEU A 306 9.33 13.65 24.94
N SER A 307 10.55 13.28 24.52
CA SER A 307 11.80 13.60 25.20
C SER A 307 12.43 14.94 24.77
N GLY A 308 11.76 15.70 23.91
CA GLY A 308 12.26 16.98 23.37
C GLY A 308 13.37 16.80 22.32
N ARG A 309 13.55 15.61 21.74
CA ARG A 309 14.47 15.33 20.64
C ARG A 309 13.75 15.46 19.30
N SER A 310 14.50 15.77 18.26
CA SER A 310 13.97 15.77 16.89
C SER A 310 13.69 14.32 16.42
N PRO A 311 12.53 14.05 15.85
CA PRO A 311 12.25 12.74 15.26
C PRO A 311 13.08 12.51 13.98
N GLN A 312 13.30 11.25 13.64
CA GLN A 312 13.98 10.87 12.40
C GLN A 312 13.09 11.08 11.18
N TYR A 313 11.79 10.79 11.29
CA TYR A 313 10.83 10.84 10.21
C TYR A 313 9.61 11.69 10.55
N PRO A 314 9.76 13.04 10.61
CA PRO A 314 8.60 13.93 10.70
C PRO A 314 7.78 13.84 9.41
N ALA A 315 6.46 14.00 9.51
CA ALA A 315 5.59 14.13 8.34
C ALA A 315 6.02 15.31 7.46
N PRO A 316 5.89 15.24 6.12
CA PRO A 316 6.28 16.32 5.20
C PRO A 316 5.43 17.60 5.33
#